data_194469d7631161a34af7f25dae54c2fc
#
_entry.id   194469d7631161a34af7f25dae54c2fc
#
_cell.length_a   1.000
_cell.length_b   1.000
_cell.length_c   1.000
_cell.angle_alpha   90.00
_cell.angle_beta   90.00
_cell.angle_gamma   90.00
#
_symmetry.space_group_name_H-M   'P 1'
#
loop_
_entity.id
_entity.type
_entity.pdbx_description
1 polymer ?
#
loop_
_entity_poly.entity_id
_entity_poly.type
_entity_poly.pdbx_seq_one_letter_code
_entity_poly.pdbx_strand_id
1 'polypeptide(L)'
;MTPRDVIDFWLAQPAKAYFVADTGFDERLRETFGIAHGKAASGELDGWGETRDGRLALILLLDQMSRNLHRGSAEMFATDPKALALATKAIAMGDDGDRDASVKRWYYMPFMHSEALADQERCVELCGQVGLEDTLPFAITHRDIIVQFGRFPHRNSMLGRTTTSEEQAFLDAGGFSG
;
A
#
# COMPACT_ATOMS: atom_id res chain seq x y z
N MET A 1 0.14 11.66 19.16
CA MET A 1 -0.49 11.12 17.93
C MET A 1 -1.21 9.83 18.27
N THR A 2 -2.42 9.68 17.80
CA THR A 2 -3.29 8.51 18.03
C THR A 2 -3.60 7.84 16.68
N PRO A 3 -4.09 6.58 16.67
CA PRO A 3 -4.57 5.95 15.44
C PRO A 3 -5.61 6.80 14.70
N ARG A 4 -6.49 7.47 15.42
CA ARG A 4 -7.53 8.31 14.83
C ARG A 4 -6.96 9.51 14.07
N ASP A 5 -5.90 10.13 14.56
CA ASP A 5 -5.24 11.27 13.88
C ASP A 5 -4.72 10.85 12.49
N VAL A 6 -4.16 9.62 12.39
CA VAL A 6 -3.66 9.06 11.12
C VAL A 6 -4.80 8.80 10.15
N ILE A 7 -5.86 8.13 10.63
CA ILE A 7 -7.01 7.75 9.80
C ILE A 7 -7.74 9.01 9.29
N ASP A 8 -8.07 9.93 10.17
CA ASP A 8 -8.82 11.14 9.82
C ASP A 8 -8.03 12.01 8.83
N PHE A 9 -6.73 12.15 9.05
CA PHE A 9 -5.88 12.87 8.09
C PHE A 9 -5.91 12.21 6.71
N TRP A 10 -5.70 10.89 6.65
CA TRP A 10 -5.62 10.17 5.38
C TRP A 10 -6.95 10.23 4.63
N LEU A 11 -8.05 9.90 5.28
CA LEU A 11 -9.37 9.85 4.65
C LEU A 11 -9.93 11.23 4.25
N ALA A 12 -9.41 12.31 4.82
CA ALA A 12 -9.78 13.67 4.43
C ALA A 12 -9.10 14.14 3.13
N GLN A 13 -8.13 13.39 2.59
CA GLN A 13 -7.43 13.81 1.37
C GLN A 13 -8.31 13.61 0.13
N PRO A 14 -8.21 14.50 -0.87
CA PRO A 14 -8.86 14.28 -2.16
C PRO A 14 -8.27 13.04 -2.86
N ALA A 15 -9.10 12.29 -3.60
CA ALA A 15 -8.68 11.02 -4.23
C ALA A 15 -7.37 11.13 -5.04
N LYS A 16 -7.15 12.26 -5.74
CA LYS A 16 -5.91 12.48 -6.50
C LYS A 16 -4.65 12.49 -5.64
N ALA A 17 -4.73 12.86 -4.36
CA ALA A 17 -3.57 12.94 -3.48
C ALA A 17 -2.95 11.56 -3.18
N TYR A 18 -3.71 10.49 -3.35
CA TYR A 18 -3.23 9.14 -3.13
C TYR A 18 -2.36 8.59 -4.27
N PHE A 19 -2.58 9.09 -5.51
CA PHE A 19 -2.03 8.48 -6.73
C PHE A 19 -1.15 9.42 -7.55
N VAL A 20 -1.21 10.73 -7.27
CA VAL A 20 -0.43 11.73 -8.00
C VAL A 20 0.71 12.22 -7.14
N ALA A 21 1.93 12.18 -7.68
CA ALA A 21 3.11 12.71 -6.99
C ALA A 21 2.95 14.22 -6.76
N ASP A 22 3.04 14.64 -5.50
CA ASP A 22 2.95 16.03 -5.06
C ASP A 22 3.98 16.27 -3.95
N THR A 23 5.04 16.99 -4.27
CA THR A 23 6.14 17.27 -3.33
C THR A 23 5.68 18.02 -2.10
N GLY A 24 4.72 18.93 -2.23
CA GLY A 24 4.17 19.67 -1.09
C GLY A 24 3.34 18.75 -0.18
N PHE A 25 2.64 17.77 -0.75
CA PHE A 25 1.95 16.75 0.03
C PHE A 25 2.93 15.81 0.74
N ASP A 26 3.98 15.37 0.04
CA ASP A 26 5.03 14.52 0.60
C ASP A 26 5.77 15.23 1.76
N GLU A 27 6.04 16.53 1.65
CA GLU A 27 6.64 17.32 2.73
C GLU A 27 5.72 17.43 3.95
N ARG A 28 4.44 17.75 3.75
CA ARG A 28 3.47 17.77 4.86
C ARG A 28 3.34 16.42 5.56
N LEU A 29 3.34 15.32 4.81
CA LEU A 29 3.35 13.97 5.38
C LEU A 29 4.59 13.73 6.22
N ARG A 30 5.77 14.14 5.72
CA ARG A 30 7.05 13.96 6.42
C ARG A 30 7.07 14.74 7.74
N GLU A 31 6.64 15.99 7.72
CA GLU A 31 6.57 16.83 8.93
C GLU A 31 5.59 16.28 9.96
N THR A 32 4.42 15.78 9.48
CA THR A 32 3.34 15.36 10.38
C THR A 32 3.52 13.93 10.88
N PHE A 33 3.87 13.00 9.99
CA PHE A 33 3.83 11.55 10.25
C PHE A 33 5.18 10.85 10.19
N GLY A 34 6.26 11.52 9.77
CA GLY A 34 7.57 10.89 9.63
C GLY A 34 8.06 10.20 10.91
N ILE A 35 7.87 10.84 12.07
CA ILE A 35 8.21 10.24 13.37
C ILE A 35 7.31 9.03 13.67
N ALA A 36 6.02 9.13 13.40
CA ALA A 36 5.08 8.04 13.64
C ALA A 36 5.35 6.85 12.72
N HIS A 37 5.69 7.10 11.44
CA HIS A 37 6.12 6.07 10.51
C HIS A 37 7.38 5.35 11.04
N GLY A 38 8.41 6.09 11.44
CA GLY A 38 9.63 5.49 12.01
C GLY A 38 9.35 4.61 13.23
N LYS A 39 8.47 5.07 14.13
CA LYS A 39 8.04 4.28 15.30
C LYS A 39 7.21 3.06 14.92
N ALA A 40 6.35 3.16 13.90
CA ALA A 40 5.61 2.02 13.39
C ALA A 40 6.55 0.99 12.75
N ALA A 41 7.52 1.45 11.97
CA ALA A 41 8.53 0.59 11.34
C ALA A 41 9.39 -0.14 12.38
N SER A 42 9.85 0.55 13.42
CA SER A 42 10.67 -0.03 14.51
C SER A 42 9.90 -0.95 15.48
N GLY A 43 8.56 -0.93 15.45
CA GLY A 43 7.72 -1.72 16.35
C GLY A 43 7.28 -0.98 17.63
N GLU A 44 7.70 0.26 17.84
CA GLU A 44 7.29 1.04 19.02
C GLU A 44 5.77 1.30 19.09
N LEU A 45 5.07 1.21 17.93
CA LEU A 45 3.62 1.36 17.86
C LEU A 45 2.87 0.03 17.68
N ASP A 46 3.52 -1.13 17.86
CA ASP A 46 2.87 -2.43 17.65
C ASP A 46 1.63 -2.64 18.54
N GLY A 47 1.60 -2.01 19.71
CA GLY A 47 0.43 -1.99 20.59
C GLY A 47 -0.85 -1.42 19.95
N TRP A 48 -0.73 -0.57 18.90
CA TRP A 48 -1.89 -0.13 18.13
C TRP A 48 -2.58 -1.31 17.40
N GLY A 49 -1.83 -2.33 17.03
CA GLY A 49 -2.34 -3.53 16.37
C GLY A 49 -3.35 -4.35 17.18
N GLU A 50 -3.61 -3.99 18.44
CA GLU A 50 -4.63 -4.65 19.26
C GLU A 50 -6.05 -4.12 19.02
N THR A 51 -6.18 -2.96 18.41
CA THR A 51 -7.47 -2.37 18.08
C THR A 51 -7.71 -2.32 16.56
N ARG A 52 -8.98 -2.34 16.15
CA ARG A 52 -9.41 -2.24 14.75
C ARG A 52 -8.86 -0.98 14.06
N ASP A 53 -9.06 0.18 14.68
CA ASP A 53 -8.58 1.46 14.13
C ASP A 53 -7.05 1.56 14.19
N GLY A 54 -6.42 0.97 15.20
CA GLY A 54 -4.97 0.93 15.29
C GLY A 54 -4.33 0.09 14.18
N ARG A 55 -4.93 -1.05 13.79
CA ARG A 55 -4.45 -1.83 12.64
C ARG A 55 -4.56 -1.05 11.34
N LEU A 56 -5.69 -0.36 11.10
CA LEU A 56 -5.83 0.50 9.91
C LEU A 56 -4.79 1.63 9.90
N ALA A 57 -4.60 2.31 11.02
CA ALA A 57 -3.60 3.38 11.12
C ALA A 57 -2.18 2.89 10.84
N LEU A 58 -1.80 1.72 11.36
CA LEU A 58 -0.51 1.11 11.07
C LEU A 58 -0.37 0.72 9.60
N ILE A 59 -1.41 0.17 8.98
CA ILE A 59 -1.42 -0.13 7.55
C ILE A 59 -1.21 1.15 6.74
N LEU A 60 -1.93 2.23 7.04
CA LEU A 60 -1.79 3.51 6.35
C LEU A 60 -0.38 4.09 6.49
N LEU A 61 0.21 4.05 7.70
CA LEU A 61 1.58 4.51 7.93
C LEU A 61 2.59 3.69 7.13
N LEU A 62 2.52 2.35 7.23
CA LEU A 62 3.56 1.45 6.75
C LEU A 62 3.46 1.12 5.27
N ASP A 63 2.25 1.17 4.68
CA ASP A 63 2.04 0.88 3.27
C ASP A 63 1.86 2.15 2.44
N GLN A 64 0.93 3.02 2.81
CA GLN A 64 0.58 4.18 1.99
C GLN A 64 1.55 5.35 2.18
N MET A 65 1.70 5.82 3.42
CA MET A 65 2.54 6.98 3.71
C MET A 65 4.02 6.69 3.45
N SER A 66 4.48 5.44 3.60
CA SER A 66 5.84 5.04 3.25
C SER A 66 6.21 5.43 1.82
N ARG A 67 5.27 5.29 0.87
CA ARG A 67 5.49 5.65 -0.53
C ARG A 67 5.71 7.15 -0.75
N ASN A 68 5.03 7.98 0.02
CA ASN A 68 5.21 9.43 -0.04
C ASN A 68 6.49 9.88 0.71
N LEU A 69 6.73 9.30 1.91
CA LEU A 69 7.86 9.67 2.76
C LEU A 69 9.22 9.34 2.15
N HIS A 70 9.28 8.26 1.37
CA HIS A 70 10.53 7.70 0.82
C HIS A 70 10.52 7.64 -0.71
N ARG A 71 9.72 8.48 -1.36
CA ARG A 71 9.56 8.49 -2.82
C ARG A 71 10.90 8.47 -3.54
N GLY A 72 11.04 7.52 -4.49
CA GLY A 72 12.23 7.36 -5.31
C GLY A 72 13.36 6.55 -4.66
N SER A 73 13.13 5.91 -3.52
CA SER A 73 14.12 5.08 -2.85
C SER A 73 13.57 3.69 -2.48
N ALA A 74 14.46 2.74 -2.17
CA ALA A 74 14.08 1.39 -1.75
C ALA A 74 13.27 1.37 -0.45
N GLU A 75 13.44 2.39 0.40
CA GLU A 75 12.73 2.54 1.66
C GLU A 75 11.21 2.64 1.47
N MET A 76 10.72 3.03 0.28
CA MET A 76 9.30 3.00 -0.06
C MET A 76 8.64 1.65 0.23
N PHE A 77 9.39 0.58 0.08
CA PHE A 77 8.91 -0.81 0.13
C PHE A 77 9.38 -1.56 1.39
N ALA A 78 10.24 -0.96 2.20
CA ALA A 78 10.87 -1.63 3.34
C ALA A 78 9.88 -2.13 4.38
N THR A 79 8.73 -1.48 4.51
CA THR A 79 7.68 -1.79 5.48
C THR A 79 6.52 -2.61 4.91
N ASP A 80 6.52 -2.91 3.60
CA ASP A 80 5.46 -3.69 2.94
C ASP A 80 5.18 -5.05 3.64
N PRO A 81 6.18 -5.85 4.05
CA PRO A 81 5.89 -7.13 4.71
C PRO A 81 5.15 -6.96 6.04
N LYS A 82 5.47 -5.91 6.81
CA LYS A 82 4.79 -5.63 8.08
C LYS A 82 3.36 -5.15 7.85
N ALA A 83 3.15 -4.30 6.85
CA ALA A 83 1.82 -3.83 6.45
C ALA A 83 0.93 -5.00 5.98
N LEU A 84 1.47 -5.92 5.19
CA LEU A 84 0.77 -7.11 4.72
C LEU A 84 0.35 -8.04 5.87
N ALA A 85 1.24 -8.27 6.83
CA ALA A 85 0.92 -9.06 8.02
C ALA A 85 -0.21 -8.44 8.85
N LEU A 86 -0.20 -7.11 9.01
CA LEU A 86 -1.28 -6.36 9.68
C LEU A 86 -2.60 -6.44 8.91
N ALA A 87 -2.56 -6.29 7.59
CA ALA A 87 -3.73 -6.41 6.74
C ALA A 87 -4.34 -7.82 6.80
N THR A 88 -3.50 -8.84 6.76
CA THR A 88 -3.93 -10.24 6.91
C THR A 88 -4.62 -10.47 8.28
N LYS A 89 -4.02 -9.97 9.37
CA LYS A 89 -4.63 -10.04 10.71
C LYS A 89 -5.97 -9.28 10.74
N ALA A 90 -6.02 -8.08 10.17
CA ALA A 90 -7.22 -7.23 10.17
C ALA A 90 -8.39 -7.92 9.45
N ILE A 91 -8.14 -8.49 8.27
CA ILE A 91 -9.17 -9.21 7.50
C ILE A 91 -9.63 -10.48 8.24
N ALA A 92 -8.70 -11.24 8.83
CA ALA A 92 -9.03 -12.43 9.62
C ALA A 92 -9.91 -12.09 10.84
N MET A 93 -9.79 -10.86 11.37
CA MET A 93 -10.62 -10.37 12.48
C MET A 93 -11.92 -9.68 12.02
N GLY A 94 -12.17 -9.58 10.70
CA GLY A 94 -13.36 -8.93 10.14
C GLY A 94 -13.35 -7.40 10.25
N ASP A 95 -12.20 -6.78 10.34
CA ASP A 95 -12.07 -5.32 10.51
C ASP A 95 -12.61 -4.53 9.32
N ASP A 96 -12.62 -5.13 8.14
CA ASP A 96 -13.13 -4.55 6.90
C ASP A 96 -14.67 -4.69 6.75
N GLY A 97 -15.30 -5.62 7.48
CA GLY A 97 -16.65 -6.12 7.22
C GLY A 97 -17.72 -5.04 7.08
N ASP A 98 -17.84 -4.12 8.03
CA ASP A 98 -18.86 -3.05 8.07
C ASP A 98 -18.32 -1.67 7.71
N ARG A 99 -17.11 -1.60 7.09
CA ARG A 99 -16.52 -0.35 6.61
C ARG A 99 -17.09 0.03 5.24
N ASP A 100 -17.16 1.33 4.97
CA ASP A 100 -17.42 1.83 3.63
C ASP A 100 -16.32 1.43 2.65
N ALA A 101 -16.65 1.29 1.38
CA ALA A 101 -15.70 0.93 0.32
C ALA A 101 -14.47 1.85 0.27
N SER A 102 -14.67 3.14 0.53
CA SER A 102 -13.59 4.15 0.62
C SER A 102 -12.54 3.84 1.71
N VAL A 103 -12.94 3.08 2.74
CA VAL A 103 -12.05 2.63 3.82
C VAL A 103 -11.54 1.21 3.57
N LYS A 104 -12.42 0.30 3.10
CA LYS A 104 -12.07 -1.12 2.85
C LYS A 104 -10.83 -1.27 1.99
N ARG A 105 -10.72 -0.47 0.92
CA ARG A 105 -9.58 -0.53 -0.01
C ARG A 105 -8.22 -0.47 0.69
N TRP A 106 -8.10 0.28 1.77
CA TRP A 106 -6.83 0.45 2.47
C TRP A 106 -6.36 -0.81 3.19
N TYR A 107 -7.27 -1.69 3.60
CA TYR A 107 -6.91 -3.01 4.11
C TYR A 107 -6.39 -3.94 3.00
N TYR A 108 -6.77 -3.70 1.73
CA TYR A 108 -6.44 -4.57 0.60
C TYR A 108 -5.19 -4.12 -0.17
N MET A 109 -4.79 -2.85 -0.04
CA MET A 109 -3.60 -2.32 -0.70
C MET A 109 -2.32 -3.10 -0.39
N PRO A 110 -2.03 -3.55 0.85
CA PRO A 110 -0.82 -4.33 1.11
C PRO A 110 -0.74 -5.64 0.31
N PHE A 111 -1.88 -6.28 0.02
CA PHE A 111 -1.91 -7.46 -0.87
C PHE A 111 -1.62 -7.07 -2.32
N MET A 112 -2.18 -5.95 -2.79
CA MET A 112 -1.92 -5.41 -4.13
C MET A 112 -0.44 -5.07 -4.34
N HIS A 113 0.25 -4.70 -3.29
CA HIS A 113 1.66 -4.33 -3.31
C HIS A 113 2.64 -5.50 -3.14
N SER A 114 2.15 -6.68 -2.77
CA SER A 114 2.96 -7.89 -2.64
C SER A 114 3.41 -8.43 -4.01
N GLU A 115 4.63 -8.96 -4.07
CA GLU A 115 5.13 -9.67 -5.25
C GLU A 115 4.85 -11.20 -5.20
N ALA A 116 4.11 -11.68 -4.20
CA ALA A 116 3.65 -13.05 -4.13
C ALA A 116 2.30 -13.22 -4.87
N LEU A 117 2.24 -14.16 -5.82
CA LEU A 117 1.03 -14.38 -6.62
C LEU A 117 -0.21 -14.70 -5.77
N ALA A 118 -0.05 -15.47 -4.69
CA ALA A 118 -1.16 -15.81 -3.79
C ALA A 118 -1.78 -14.56 -3.12
N ASP A 119 -0.96 -13.56 -2.78
CA ASP A 119 -1.44 -12.29 -2.22
C ASP A 119 -2.18 -11.47 -3.28
N GLN A 120 -1.70 -11.47 -4.51
CA GLN A 120 -2.33 -10.80 -5.64
C GLN A 120 -3.71 -11.42 -5.96
N GLU A 121 -3.80 -12.74 -5.99
CA GLU A 121 -5.07 -13.45 -6.18
C GLU A 121 -6.05 -13.12 -5.05
N ARG A 122 -5.54 -13.09 -3.81
CA ARG A 122 -6.34 -12.67 -2.66
C ARG A 122 -6.81 -11.21 -2.77
N CYS A 123 -5.98 -10.31 -3.27
CA CYS A 123 -6.36 -8.92 -3.52
C CYS A 123 -7.50 -8.82 -4.54
N VAL A 124 -7.41 -9.56 -5.65
CA VAL A 124 -8.48 -9.60 -6.68
C VAL A 124 -9.79 -10.11 -6.07
N GLU A 125 -9.75 -11.18 -5.27
CA GLU A 125 -10.93 -11.71 -4.59
C GLU A 125 -11.57 -10.67 -3.66
N LEU A 126 -10.76 -10.02 -2.84
CA LEU A 126 -11.22 -8.98 -1.89
C LEU A 126 -11.80 -7.76 -2.61
N CYS A 127 -11.15 -7.31 -3.68
CA CYS A 127 -11.61 -6.17 -4.48
C CYS A 127 -12.82 -6.52 -5.38
N GLY A 128 -13.09 -7.80 -5.60
CA GLY A 128 -14.31 -8.27 -6.30
C GLY A 128 -15.60 -8.09 -5.51
N GLN A 129 -15.54 -7.61 -4.27
CA GLN A 129 -16.71 -7.34 -3.45
C GLN A 129 -17.45 -6.08 -3.93
N VAL A 130 -18.74 -6.02 -3.66
CA VAL A 130 -19.61 -4.88 -3.99
C VAL A 130 -19.05 -3.59 -3.38
N GLY A 131 -18.99 -2.53 -4.19
CA GLY A 131 -18.54 -1.19 -3.80
C GLY A 131 -17.06 -0.93 -4.04
N LEU A 132 -16.31 -1.88 -4.63
CA LEU A 132 -14.90 -1.73 -4.96
C LEU A 132 -14.62 -1.82 -6.47
N GLU A 133 -15.65 -1.55 -7.28
CA GLU A 133 -15.60 -1.62 -8.75
C GLU A 133 -14.49 -0.73 -9.32
N ASP A 134 -14.19 0.40 -8.66
CA ASP A 134 -13.09 1.29 -9.05
C ASP A 134 -11.70 0.75 -8.71
N THR A 135 -11.60 -0.14 -7.71
CA THR A 135 -10.32 -0.70 -7.23
C THR A 135 -9.96 -2.01 -7.93
N LEU A 136 -10.97 -2.81 -8.30
CA LEU A 136 -10.78 -4.12 -8.92
C LEU A 136 -9.92 -4.11 -10.20
N PRO A 137 -10.08 -3.16 -11.14
CA PRO A 137 -9.22 -3.13 -12.33
C PRO A 137 -7.74 -2.99 -12.01
N PHE A 138 -7.40 -2.21 -10.97
CA PHE A 138 -6.01 -2.07 -10.51
C PHE A 138 -5.49 -3.37 -9.90
N ALA A 139 -6.30 -4.06 -9.08
CA ALA A 139 -5.92 -5.35 -8.52
C ALA A 139 -5.63 -6.39 -9.62
N ILE A 140 -6.46 -6.44 -10.67
CA ILE A 140 -6.25 -7.30 -11.83
C ILE A 140 -4.94 -6.95 -12.55
N THR A 141 -4.71 -5.66 -12.81
CA THR A 141 -3.47 -5.20 -13.47
C THR A 141 -2.23 -5.61 -12.68
N HIS A 142 -2.22 -5.41 -11.37
CA HIS A 142 -1.09 -5.79 -10.51
C HIS A 142 -0.86 -7.30 -10.52
N ARG A 143 -1.93 -8.10 -10.37
CA ARG A 143 -1.87 -9.55 -10.45
C ARG A 143 -1.28 -10.02 -11.78
N ASP A 144 -1.72 -9.46 -12.90
CA ASP A 144 -1.27 -9.86 -14.24
C ASP A 144 0.22 -9.57 -14.46
N ILE A 145 0.75 -8.47 -13.89
CA ILE A 145 2.18 -8.17 -13.88
C ILE A 145 2.95 -9.25 -13.10
N ILE A 146 2.45 -9.64 -11.93
CA ILE A 146 3.10 -10.69 -11.13
C ILE A 146 2.99 -12.06 -11.82
N VAL A 147 1.90 -12.37 -12.50
CA VAL A 147 1.78 -13.58 -13.34
C VAL A 147 2.83 -13.59 -14.44
N GLN A 148 3.06 -12.43 -15.10
CA GLN A 148 3.98 -12.31 -16.21
C GLN A 148 5.44 -12.31 -15.79
N PHE A 149 5.81 -11.54 -14.77
CA PHE A 149 7.21 -11.27 -14.42
C PHE A 149 7.64 -11.83 -13.06
N GLY A 150 6.72 -12.27 -12.22
CA GLY A 150 7.00 -12.70 -10.83
C GLY A 150 7.39 -11.56 -9.90
N ARG A 151 7.41 -10.32 -10.39
CA ARG A 151 7.78 -9.11 -9.66
C ARG A 151 7.27 -7.86 -10.37
N PHE A 152 7.36 -6.71 -9.72
CA PHE A 152 7.04 -5.42 -10.35
C PHE A 152 8.29 -4.83 -11.03
N PRO A 153 8.36 -4.77 -12.39
CA PRO A 153 9.53 -4.26 -13.11
C PRO A 153 9.90 -2.81 -12.75
N HIS A 154 8.91 -1.94 -12.50
CA HIS A 154 9.14 -0.54 -12.14
C HIS A 154 9.94 -0.36 -10.83
N ARG A 155 9.98 -1.38 -9.96
CA ARG A 155 10.75 -1.34 -8.70
C ARG A 155 12.22 -1.71 -8.89
N ASN A 156 12.59 -2.28 -10.05
CA ASN A 156 13.92 -2.87 -10.22
C ASN A 156 15.04 -1.87 -9.98
N SER A 157 14.97 -0.66 -10.53
CA SER A 157 16.02 0.36 -10.37
C SER A 157 16.18 0.77 -8.91
N MET A 158 15.07 0.96 -8.17
CA MET A 158 15.09 1.36 -6.77
C MET A 158 15.60 0.23 -5.85
N LEU A 159 15.33 -1.03 -6.22
CA LEU A 159 15.74 -2.20 -5.44
C LEU A 159 17.08 -2.81 -5.91
N GLY A 160 17.80 -2.15 -6.82
CA GLY A 160 19.07 -2.64 -7.33
C GLY A 160 18.97 -3.96 -8.11
N ARG A 161 17.80 -4.25 -8.69
CA ARG A 161 17.54 -5.45 -9.48
C ARG A 161 17.87 -5.20 -10.96
N THR A 162 18.46 -6.19 -11.61
CA THR A 162 18.66 -6.14 -13.07
C THR A 162 17.33 -6.28 -13.78
N THR A 163 17.00 -5.31 -14.65
CA THR A 163 15.82 -5.35 -15.51
C THR A 163 16.11 -6.26 -16.73
N THR A 164 15.23 -7.22 -17.02
CA THR A 164 15.34 -8.05 -18.21
C THR A 164 14.90 -7.30 -19.46
N SER A 165 15.22 -7.82 -20.65
CA SER A 165 14.79 -7.20 -21.92
C SER A 165 13.26 -7.18 -22.06
N GLU A 166 12.58 -8.20 -21.55
CA GLU A 166 11.11 -8.29 -21.58
C GLU A 166 10.48 -7.26 -20.63
N GLU A 167 11.01 -7.13 -19.43
CA GLU A 167 10.58 -6.11 -18.45
C GLU A 167 10.81 -4.70 -18.99
N GLN A 168 11.96 -4.46 -19.64
CA GLN A 168 12.25 -3.17 -20.26
C GLN A 168 11.27 -2.86 -21.39
N ALA A 169 10.99 -3.82 -22.25
CA ALA A 169 10.02 -3.65 -23.32
C ALA A 169 8.61 -3.34 -22.78
N PHE A 170 8.22 -3.97 -21.67
CA PHE A 170 6.95 -3.68 -20.98
C PHE A 170 6.91 -2.23 -20.47
N LEU A 171 7.98 -1.75 -19.83
CA LEU A 171 8.06 -0.38 -19.32
C LEU A 171 8.07 0.65 -20.46
N ASP A 172 8.81 0.40 -21.54
CA ASP A 172 8.92 1.29 -22.71
C ASP A 172 7.58 1.38 -23.47
N ALA A 173 6.77 0.33 -23.45
CA ALA A 173 5.42 0.31 -24.01
C ALA A 173 4.38 1.06 -23.16
N GLY A 174 4.79 1.73 -22.06
CA GLY A 174 3.89 2.43 -21.14
C GLY A 174 3.19 1.49 -20.16
N GLY A 175 3.79 0.36 -19.84
CA GLY A 175 3.33 -0.52 -18.77
C GLY A 175 3.30 0.18 -17.41
N PHE A 176 2.61 -0.41 -16.45
CA PHE A 176 2.44 0.15 -15.12
C PHE A 176 3.79 0.55 -14.50
N SER A 177 3.89 1.80 -14.08
CA SER A 177 5.15 2.41 -13.60
C SER A 177 5.14 2.82 -12.13
N GLY A 178 4.05 2.50 -11.38
CA GLY A 178 3.90 2.84 -9.95
C GLY A 178 3.09 4.08 -9.70
#